data_6f3f0d381a81d40fe54729406d011d11
#
_entry.id   6f3f0d381a81d40fe54729406d011d11
#
_cell.length_a   1.000
_cell.length_b   1.000
_cell.length_c   1.000
_cell.angle_alpha   90.00
_cell.angle_beta   90.00
_cell.angle_gamma   90.00
#
_symmetry.space_group_name_H-M   'P 1'
#
loop_
_entity.id
_entity.type
_entity.pdbx_description
1 polymer ?
#
loop_
_entity_poly.entity_id
_entity_poly.type
_entity_poly.pdbx_seq_one_letter_code
_entity_poly.pdbx_strand_id
1 'polypeptide(L)'
;MAKIRPPEEAATPESQKRRARSLDLPGENGDIAALLRQAASAQRLAEERLLADLGVTPPQLFALSLIGATPGLLAADLARKAKLTPQTVSLIVSNLRRAGLAREEEGGVSSASRARPLALTPEGEKILRLGRERTDAASARLIEGVRPKREKILRRWLAAIALGLPQPGAALDADDL
;
A
#
# COMPACT_ATOMS: atom_id res chain seq x y z
N MET A 1 54.84 -11.84 -6.80
CA MET A 1 54.28 -11.26 -5.54
C MET A 1 52.82 -11.60 -5.46
N ALA A 2 52.47 -12.60 -4.67
CA ALA A 2 51.09 -13.06 -4.47
C ALA A 2 50.41 -12.16 -3.43
N LYS A 3 49.28 -11.51 -3.79
CA LYS A 3 48.43 -10.77 -2.86
C LYS A 3 47.69 -11.75 -1.93
N ILE A 4 48.10 -11.78 -0.68
CA ILE A 4 47.43 -12.49 0.39
C ILE A 4 46.08 -11.79 0.62
N ARG A 5 44.96 -12.50 0.39
CA ARG A 5 43.63 -12.08 0.81
C ARG A 5 43.60 -12.02 2.35
N PRO A 6 43.07 -10.96 2.97
CA PRO A 6 42.84 -10.97 4.41
C PRO A 6 41.88 -12.11 4.79
N PRO A 7 42.05 -12.71 5.98
CA PRO A 7 41.17 -13.77 6.44
C PRO A 7 39.75 -13.23 6.54
N GLU A 8 38.81 -14.02 6.04
CA GLU A 8 37.38 -13.82 6.14
C GLU A 8 37.03 -13.72 7.65
N GLU A 9 36.63 -12.53 8.07
CA GLU A 9 36.29 -12.22 9.45
C GLU A 9 35.15 -13.15 9.89
N ALA A 10 35.48 -14.11 10.73
CA ALA A 10 34.53 -15.11 11.19
C ALA A 10 33.37 -14.41 11.88
N ALA A 11 32.20 -14.53 11.28
CA ALA A 11 30.95 -13.92 11.76
C ALA A 11 30.73 -14.29 13.22
N THR A 12 30.68 -13.31 14.09
CA THR A 12 30.47 -13.51 15.53
C THR A 12 29.15 -14.26 15.79
N PRO A 13 29.07 -15.05 16.88
CA PRO A 13 27.83 -15.78 17.22
C PRO A 13 26.59 -14.90 17.29
N GLU A 14 26.75 -13.61 17.62
CA GLU A 14 25.67 -12.62 17.58
C GLU A 14 25.25 -12.23 16.17
N SER A 15 26.19 -12.10 15.24
CA SER A 15 25.86 -11.81 13.84
C SER A 15 25.20 -13.00 13.15
N GLN A 16 25.58 -14.23 13.53
CA GLN A 16 24.92 -15.47 13.08
C GLN A 16 23.52 -15.60 13.67
N LYS A 17 23.34 -15.25 14.95
CA LYS A 17 22.03 -15.23 15.62
C LYS A 17 21.09 -14.17 15.07
N ARG A 18 21.61 -12.99 14.64
CA ARG A 18 20.84 -11.98 13.91
C ARG A 18 20.46 -12.43 12.51
N ARG A 19 21.33 -13.13 11.77
CA ARG A 19 21.01 -13.69 10.44
C ARG A 19 19.97 -14.81 10.53
N ALA A 20 20.05 -15.70 11.53
CA ALA A 20 19.07 -16.75 11.76
C ALA A 20 17.67 -16.16 12.09
N ARG A 21 17.62 -15.08 12.89
CA ARG A 21 16.37 -14.38 13.20
C ARG A 21 15.69 -13.72 11.99
N SER A 22 16.41 -13.47 10.89
CA SER A 22 15.84 -12.89 9.67
C SER A 22 15.13 -13.89 8.76
N LEU A 23 15.30 -15.19 9.01
CA LEU A 23 14.71 -16.28 8.22
C LEU A 23 13.49 -16.92 8.89
N ASP A 24 13.33 -16.76 10.20
CA ASP A 24 12.12 -17.19 10.89
C ASP A 24 10.98 -16.23 10.61
N LEU A 25 9.78 -16.78 10.45
CA LEU A 25 8.55 -16.00 10.37
C LEU A 25 8.50 -15.06 11.58
N PRO A 26 8.29 -13.77 11.38
CA PRO A 26 8.54 -12.78 12.41
C PRO A 26 7.58 -12.93 13.58
N GLY A 27 8.12 -13.27 14.74
CA GLY A 27 7.52 -12.92 16.00
C GLY A 27 7.81 -11.45 16.34
N GLU A 28 7.34 -10.99 17.48
CA GLU A 28 7.53 -9.60 17.95
C GLU A 28 9.00 -9.12 17.98
N ASN A 29 9.95 -10.03 18.02
CA ASN A 29 11.39 -9.78 17.97
C ASN A 29 11.99 -9.86 16.55
N GLY A 30 11.17 -9.97 15.53
CA GLY A 30 11.59 -10.05 14.14
C GLY A 30 12.16 -8.72 13.61
N ASP A 31 12.87 -8.80 12.48
CA ASP A 31 13.30 -7.61 11.74
C ASP A 31 12.08 -6.77 11.30
N ILE A 32 12.09 -5.47 11.61
CA ILE A 32 10.96 -4.55 11.34
C ILE A 32 10.59 -4.55 9.85
N ALA A 33 11.58 -4.59 8.94
CA ALA A 33 11.29 -4.61 7.52
C ALA A 33 10.63 -5.93 7.08
N ALA A 34 11.00 -7.05 7.70
CA ALA A 34 10.35 -8.34 7.48
C ALA A 34 8.92 -8.35 8.04
N LEU A 35 8.72 -7.83 9.25
CA LEU A 35 7.40 -7.66 9.87
C LEU A 35 6.48 -6.81 9.00
N LEU A 36 6.98 -5.67 8.50
CA LEU A 36 6.20 -4.78 7.66
C LEU A 36 5.77 -5.44 6.34
N ARG A 37 6.71 -6.15 5.67
CA ARG A 37 6.39 -6.90 4.45
C ARG A 37 5.35 -7.98 4.69
N GLN A 38 5.46 -8.70 5.80
CA GLN A 38 4.54 -9.78 6.11
C GLN A 38 3.17 -9.27 6.52
N ALA A 39 3.11 -8.21 7.33
CA ALA A 39 1.87 -7.54 7.68
C ALA A 39 1.15 -7.01 6.43
N ALA A 40 1.88 -6.34 5.52
CA ALA A 40 1.33 -5.86 4.25
C ALA A 40 0.80 -7.01 3.37
N SER A 41 1.50 -8.15 3.31
CA SER A 41 1.08 -9.33 2.55
C SER A 41 -0.16 -9.98 3.16
N ALA A 42 -0.22 -10.11 4.49
CA ALA A 42 -1.37 -10.66 5.19
C ALA A 42 -2.61 -9.77 5.03
N GLN A 43 -2.44 -8.45 5.15
CA GLN A 43 -3.50 -7.47 4.94
C GLN A 43 -4.04 -7.54 3.51
N ARG A 44 -3.17 -7.57 2.50
CA ARG A 44 -3.59 -7.70 1.11
C ARG A 44 -4.41 -8.97 0.87
N LEU A 45 -3.97 -10.11 1.40
CA LEU A 45 -4.69 -11.39 1.26
C LEU A 45 -6.06 -11.34 1.96
N ALA A 46 -6.15 -10.67 3.11
CA ALA A 46 -7.42 -10.47 3.81
C ALA A 46 -8.38 -9.60 2.97
N GLU A 47 -7.90 -8.52 2.40
CA GLU A 47 -8.69 -7.66 1.50
C GLU A 47 -9.13 -8.39 0.24
N GLU A 48 -8.26 -9.18 -0.40
CA GLU A 48 -8.62 -10.01 -1.57
C GLU A 48 -9.80 -10.93 -1.26
N ARG A 49 -9.82 -11.55 -0.07
CA ARG A 49 -10.94 -12.41 0.35
C ARG A 49 -12.23 -11.62 0.59
N LEU A 50 -12.13 -10.43 1.18
CA LEU A 50 -13.28 -9.56 1.45
C LEU A 50 -13.91 -9.00 0.17
N LEU A 51 -13.14 -8.87 -0.90
CA LEU A 51 -13.55 -8.28 -2.17
C LEU A 51 -13.89 -9.32 -3.24
N ALA A 52 -13.67 -10.60 -2.98
CA ALA A 52 -13.76 -11.67 -3.97
C ALA A 52 -15.14 -11.73 -4.68
N ASP A 53 -16.23 -11.60 -3.94
CA ASP A 53 -17.60 -11.62 -4.47
C ASP A 53 -18.02 -10.29 -5.14
N LEU A 54 -17.27 -9.21 -4.92
CA LEU A 54 -17.44 -7.94 -5.63
C LEU A 54 -16.73 -7.91 -6.99
N GLY A 55 -15.93 -8.94 -7.30
CA GLY A 55 -15.20 -9.03 -8.57
C GLY A 55 -14.09 -7.99 -8.76
N VAL A 56 -13.61 -7.37 -7.67
CA VAL A 56 -12.53 -6.38 -7.70
C VAL A 56 -11.39 -6.79 -6.79
N THR A 57 -10.17 -6.41 -7.20
CA THR A 57 -8.97 -6.59 -6.39
C THR A 57 -8.69 -5.35 -5.52
N PRO A 58 -7.89 -5.45 -4.43
CA PRO A 58 -7.50 -4.29 -3.63
C PRO A 58 -6.90 -3.13 -4.47
N PRO A 59 -5.99 -3.35 -5.44
CA PRO A 59 -5.52 -2.28 -6.32
C PRO A 59 -6.62 -1.65 -7.19
N GLN A 60 -7.60 -2.42 -7.63
CA GLN A 60 -8.75 -1.91 -8.38
C GLN A 60 -9.67 -1.07 -7.49
N LEU A 61 -9.97 -1.52 -6.27
CA LEU A 61 -10.74 -0.74 -5.30
C LEU A 61 -10.04 0.57 -4.96
N PHE A 62 -8.72 0.54 -4.79
CA PHE A 62 -7.92 1.75 -4.56
C PHE A 62 -7.98 2.70 -5.75
N ALA A 63 -7.89 2.20 -6.99
CA ALA A 63 -8.06 3.01 -8.18
C ALA A 63 -9.46 3.65 -8.26
N LEU A 64 -10.54 2.89 -8.00
CA LEU A 64 -11.91 3.42 -7.91
C LEU A 64 -12.00 4.53 -6.86
N SER A 65 -11.32 4.35 -5.70
CA SER A 65 -11.28 5.36 -4.64
C SER A 65 -10.66 6.68 -5.10
N LEU A 66 -9.56 6.61 -5.85
CA LEU A 66 -8.87 7.81 -6.35
C LEU A 66 -9.68 8.49 -7.47
N ILE A 67 -10.30 7.71 -8.36
CA ILE A 67 -11.18 8.23 -9.44
C ILE A 67 -12.38 8.94 -8.81
N GLY A 68 -13.06 8.34 -7.84
CA GLY A 68 -14.22 8.93 -7.19
C GLY A 68 -13.88 10.16 -6.33
N ALA A 69 -12.69 10.23 -5.75
CA ALA A 69 -12.25 11.35 -4.94
C ALA A 69 -11.68 12.54 -5.74
N THR A 70 -11.37 12.35 -7.02
CA THR A 70 -10.69 13.37 -7.84
C THR A 70 -11.38 13.49 -9.19
N PRO A 71 -12.38 14.37 -9.34
CA PRO A 71 -12.99 14.65 -10.62
C PRO A 71 -11.95 15.07 -11.68
N GLY A 72 -12.08 14.57 -12.89
CA GLY A 72 -11.15 14.88 -13.97
C GLY A 72 -9.79 14.18 -13.89
N LEU A 73 -9.65 13.14 -13.03
CA LEU A 73 -8.40 12.41 -12.86
C LEU A 73 -7.96 11.73 -14.16
N LEU A 74 -6.73 12.01 -14.59
CA LEU A 74 -6.10 11.32 -15.72
C LEU A 74 -5.39 10.03 -15.26
N ALA A 75 -5.23 9.06 -16.19
CA ALA A 75 -4.50 7.83 -15.91
C ALA A 75 -3.05 8.07 -15.44
N ALA A 76 -2.39 9.12 -15.96
CA ALA A 76 -1.06 9.52 -15.52
C ALA A 76 -1.04 10.03 -14.08
N ASP A 77 -2.08 10.77 -13.67
CA ASP A 77 -2.24 11.25 -12.29
C ASP A 77 -2.56 10.10 -11.33
N LEU A 78 -3.38 9.15 -11.79
CA LEU A 78 -3.64 7.92 -11.05
C LEU A 78 -2.34 7.15 -10.78
N ALA A 79 -1.46 7.01 -11.79
CA ALA A 79 -0.17 6.36 -11.63
C ALA A 79 0.71 7.03 -10.56
N ARG A 80 0.80 8.36 -10.60
CA ARG A 80 1.56 9.15 -9.63
C ARG A 80 0.98 9.04 -8.21
N LYS A 81 -0.34 9.19 -8.07
CA LYS A 81 -1.03 9.11 -6.77
C LYS A 81 -0.97 7.71 -6.17
N ALA A 82 -1.14 6.68 -6.99
CA ALA A 82 -1.08 5.28 -6.56
C ALA A 82 0.35 4.74 -6.39
N LYS A 83 1.38 5.49 -6.80
CA LYS A 83 2.79 5.03 -6.85
C LYS A 83 2.93 3.72 -7.66
N LEU A 84 2.21 3.62 -8.76
CA LEU A 84 2.22 2.49 -9.68
C LEU A 84 2.87 2.88 -11.02
N THR A 85 3.34 1.87 -11.75
CA THR A 85 3.84 2.10 -13.11
C THR A 85 2.67 2.44 -14.06
N PRO A 86 2.92 3.23 -15.13
CA PRO A 86 1.90 3.51 -16.15
C PRO A 86 1.28 2.25 -16.76
N GLN A 87 2.09 1.19 -16.95
CA GLN A 87 1.63 -0.10 -17.47
C GLN A 87 0.63 -0.77 -16.52
N THR A 88 0.94 -0.79 -15.21
CA THR A 88 0.05 -1.34 -14.19
C THR A 88 -1.27 -0.58 -14.15
N VAL A 89 -1.22 0.75 -14.20
CA VAL A 89 -2.43 1.59 -14.22
C VAL A 89 -3.24 1.37 -15.48
N SER A 90 -2.60 1.28 -16.64
CA SER A 90 -3.27 0.97 -17.91
C SER A 90 -4.06 -0.35 -17.83
N LEU A 91 -3.46 -1.39 -17.24
CA LEU A 91 -4.12 -2.68 -17.03
C LEU A 91 -5.31 -2.56 -16.04
N ILE A 92 -5.12 -1.87 -14.91
CA ILE A 92 -6.19 -1.65 -13.92
C ILE A 92 -7.36 -0.91 -14.58
N VAL A 93 -7.10 0.21 -15.25
CA VAL A 93 -8.14 1.02 -15.92
C VAL A 93 -8.86 0.22 -17.00
N SER A 94 -8.11 -0.54 -17.83
CA SER A 94 -8.70 -1.41 -18.84
C SER A 94 -9.65 -2.46 -18.21
N ASN A 95 -9.24 -3.08 -17.12
CA ASN A 95 -10.07 -4.06 -16.41
C ASN A 95 -11.33 -3.41 -15.80
N LEU A 96 -11.19 -2.25 -15.16
CA LEU A 96 -12.32 -1.51 -14.59
C LEU A 96 -13.32 -1.08 -15.68
N ARG A 97 -12.83 -0.65 -16.84
CA ARG A 97 -13.69 -0.28 -17.99
C ARG A 97 -14.42 -1.51 -18.55
N ARG A 98 -13.70 -2.64 -18.71
CA ARG A 98 -14.30 -3.90 -19.17
C ARG A 98 -15.36 -4.41 -18.21
N ALA A 99 -15.17 -4.22 -16.92
CA ALA A 99 -16.14 -4.56 -15.88
C ALA A 99 -17.29 -3.54 -15.75
N GLY A 100 -17.29 -2.45 -16.55
CA GLY A 100 -18.32 -1.41 -16.49
C GLY A 100 -18.29 -0.56 -15.22
N LEU A 101 -17.14 -0.53 -14.48
CA LEU A 101 -17.00 0.20 -13.21
C LEU A 101 -16.42 1.60 -13.37
N ALA A 102 -15.67 1.83 -14.45
CA ALA A 102 -15.12 3.13 -14.80
C ALA A 102 -15.32 3.42 -16.29
N ARG A 103 -15.35 4.69 -16.65
CA ARG A 103 -15.43 5.17 -18.00
C ARG A 103 -14.47 6.33 -18.25
N GLU A 104 -14.17 6.59 -19.50
CA GLU A 104 -13.51 7.82 -19.91
C GLU A 104 -14.58 8.86 -20.24
N GLU A 105 -14.37 10.08 -19.78
CA GLU A 105 -15.26 11.20 -20.13
C GLU A 105 -14.81 11.88 -21.43
N GLU A 106 -15.77 12.34 -22.23
CA GLU A 106 -15.50 13.19 -23.37
C GLU A 106 -15.25 14.61 -22.88
N GLY A 107 -14.15 15.22 -23.33
CA GLY A 107 -13.82 16.61 -23.00
C GLY A 107 -12.74 16.76 -21.92
N GLY A 108 -11.50 16.49 -22.27
CA GLY A 108 -10.34 16.92 -21.47
C GLY A 108 -10.12 18.43 -21.58
N VAL A 109 -9.51 19.01 -20.56
CA VAL A 109 -9.29 20.45 -20.34
C VAL A 109 -8.47 21.16 -21.44
N SER A 110 -8.04 20.45 -22.49
CA SER A 110 -7.34 21.02 -23.63
C SER A 110 -7.51 20.15 -24.87
N SER A 111 -7.87 20.77 -25.99
CA SER A 111 -7.91 20.18 -27.32
C SER A 111 -6.55 19.60 -27.79
N ALA A 112 -5.48 19.85 -27.08
CA ALA A 112 -4.14 19.37 -27.37
C ALA A 112 -3.78 18.03 -26.67
N SER A 113 -4.54 17.59 -25.65
CA SER A 113 -4.29 16.35 -24.93
C SER A 113 -5.29 15.26 -25.34
N ARG A 114 -4.78 14.14 -25.88
CA ARG A 114 -5.58 12.93 -26.16
C ARG A 114 -5.97 12.16 -24.88
N ALA A 115 -5.51 12.60 -23.71
CA ALA A 115 -5.80 11.95 -22.44
C ALA A 115 -7.22 12.31 -21.99
N ARG A 116 -8.05 11.31 -21.76
CA ARG A 116 -9.41 11.45 -21.30
C ARG A 116 -9.50 11.28 -19.79
N PRO A 117 -10.26 12.15 -19.10
CA PRO A 117 -10.50 11.97 -17.67
C PRO A 117 -11.24 10.66 -17.38
N LEU A 118 -10.92 10.09 -16.22
CA LEU A 118 -11.59 8.92 -15.70
C LEU A 118 -12.74 9.31 -14.77
N ALA A 119 -13.86 8.63 -14.89
CA ALA A 119 -15.00 8.76 -13.99
C ALA A 119 -15.53 7.39 -13.59
N LEU A 120 -16.18 7.33 -12.44
CA LEU A 120 -16.93 6.15 -12.04
C LEU A 120 -18.23 6.05 -12.84
N THR A 121 -18.68 4.82 -13.04
CA THR A 121 -20.06 4.55 -13.42
C THR A 121 -20.92 4.42 -12.16
N PRO A 122 -22.26 4.45 -12.25
CA PRO A 122 -23.13 4.16 -11.09
C PRO A 122 -22.83 2.82 -10.43
N GLU A 123 -22.49 1.78 -11.22
CA GLU A 123 -22.08 0.50 -10.68
C GLU A 123 -20.70 0.57 -10.01
N GLY A 124 -19.76 1.35 -10.58
CA GLY A 124 -18.46 1.62 -9.95
C GLY A 124 -18.59 2.33 -8.61
N GLU A 125 -19.49 3.29 -8.48
CA GLU A 125 -19.78 3.96 -7.19
C GLU A 125 -20.36 2.98 -6.16
N LYS A 126 -21.27 2.11 -6.57
CA LYS A 126 -21.85 1.07 -5.72
C LYS A 126 -20.77 0.09 -5.22
N ILE A 127 -19.93 -0.42 -6.14
CA ILE A 127 -18.83 -1.33 -5.79
C ILE A 127 -17.81 -0.65 -4.87
N LEU A 128 -17.47 0.62 -5.14
CA LEU A 128 -16.59 1.40 -4.28
C LEU A 128 -17.15 1.54 -2.86
N ARG A 129 -18.43 1.86 -2.72
CA ARG A 129 -19.08 1.98 -1.39
C ARG A 129 -19.03 0.65 -0.64
N LEU A 130 -19.48 -0.44 -1.26
CA LEU A 130 -19.48 -1.76 -0.63
C LEU A 130 -18.07 -2.25 -0.29
N GLY A 131 -17.11 -2.05 -1.19
CA GLY A 131 -15.72 -2.43 -0.97
C GLY A 131 -15.10 -1.66 0.20
N ARG A 132 -15.34 -0.34 0.28
CA ARG A 132 -14.88 0.48 1.40
C ARG A 132 -15.50 0.04 2.71
N GLU A 133 -16.81 -0.16 2.78
CA GLU A 133 -17.49 -0.62 3.99
C GLU A 133 -16.82 -1.87 4.56
N ARG A 134 -16.50 -2.85 3.72
CA ARG A 134 -15.85 -4.11 4.12
C ARG A 134 -14.40 -3.91 4.56
N THR A 135 -13.62 -3.14 3.80
CA THR A 135 -12.20 -2.91 4.11
C THR A 135 -12.01 -2.01 5.32
N ASP A 136 -12.88 -1.02 5.51
CA ASP A 136 -12.84 -0.13 6.69
C ASP A 136 -13.19 -0.90 7.97
N ALA A 137 -14.20 -1.78 7.91
CA ALA A 137 -14.53 -2.67 9.03
C ALA A 137 -13.38 -3.62 9.39
N ALA A 138 -12.68 -4.16 8.40
CA ALA A 138 -11.50 -5.00 8.62
C ALA A 138 -10.33 -4.19 9.18
N SER A 139 -10.11 -2.98 8.67
CA SER A 139 -9.05 -2.07 9.14
C SER A 139 -9.27 -1.64 10.59
N ALA A 140 -10.51 -1.40 11.00
CA ALA A 140 -10.82 -1.07 12.39
C ALA A 140 -10.43 -2.19 13.36
N ARG A 141 -10.57 -3.45 12.94
CA ARG A 141 -10.16 -4.61 13.75
C ARG A 141 -8.66 -4.73 13.94
N LEU A 142 -7.84 -4.22 13.00
CA LEU A 142 -6.37 -4.26 13.13
C LEU A 142 -5.84 -3.46 14.31
N ILE A 143 -6.56 -2.42 14.71
CA ILE A 143 -6.19 -1.52 15.80
C ILE A 143 -7.05 -1.72 17.04
N GLU A 144 -7.93 -2.73 17.03
CA GLU A 144 -8.76 -3.06 18.19
C GLU A 144 -7.89 -3.36 19.40
N GLY A 145 -8.15 -2.69 20.51
CA GLY A 145 -7.36 -2.79 21.74
C GLY A 145 -6.07 -1.95 21.75
N VAL A 146 -5.72 -1.29 20.65
CA VAL A 146 -4.58 -0.35 20.64
C VAL A 146 -5.02 0.98 21.26
N ARG A 147 -4.26 1.45 22.27
CA ARG A 147 -4.56 2.75 22.92
C ARG A 147 -4.43 3.89 21.88
N PRO A 148 -5.31 4.91 21.91
CA PRO A 148 -5.34 6.00 20.92
C PRO A 148 -4.00 6.73 20.73
N LYS A 149 -3.23 6.91 21.80
CA LYS A 149 -1.89 7.52 21.74
C LYS A 149 -0.94 6.67 20.90
N ARG A 150 -0.91 5.35 21.10
CA ARG A 150 -0.08 4.40 20.33
C ARG A 150 -0.54 4.31 18.87
N GLU A 151 -1.83 4.30 18.63
CA GLU A 151 -2.38 4.32 17.27
C GLU A 151 -1.91 5.56 16.49
N LYS A 152 -1.94 6.74 17.10
CA LYS A 152 -1.47 7.99 16.49
C LYS A 152 0.02 7.90 16.10
N ILE A 153 0.85 7.31 16.97
CA ILE A 153 2.28 7.10 16.70
C ILE A 153 2.48 6.15 15.54
N LEU A 154 1.79 4.99 15.54
CA LEU A 154 1.86 4.00 14.47
C LEU A 154 1.44 4.59 13.12
N ARG A 155 0.33 5.33 13.08
CA ARG A 155 -0.15 6.01 11.86
C ARG A 155 0.89 6.98 11.31
N ARG A 156 1.49 7.80 12.18
CA ARG A 156 2.52 8.78 11.79
C ARG A 156 3.77 8.08 11.24
N TRP A 157 4.21 7.02 11.90
CA TRP A 157 5.37 6.25 11.49
C TRP A 157 5.15 5.54 10.15
N LEU A 158 4.03 4.85 9.98
CA LEU A 158 3.68 4.20 8.71
C LEU A 158 3.55 5.20 7.56
N ALA A 159 2.95 6.36 7.81
CA ALA A 159 2.83 7.42 6.83
C ALA A 159 4.20 7.97 6.39
N ALA A 160 5.14 8.17 7.34
CA ALA A 160 6.49 8.61 7.03
C ALA A 160 7.23 7.60 6.14
N ILE A 161 7.13 6.31 6.44
CA ILE A 161 7.72 5.25 5.61
C ILE A 161 7.08 5.25 4.20
N ALA A 162 5.75 5.31 4.11
CA ALA A 162 5.03 5.27 2.85
C ALA A 162 5.35 6.48 1.95
N LEU A 163 5.63 7.64 2.54
CA LEU A 163 6.00 8.87 1.84
C LEU A 163 7.49 8.96 1.54
N GLY A 164 8.31 8.04 2.06
CA GLY A 164 9.77 8.12 1.95
C GLY A 164 10.36 9.34 2.68
N LEU A 165 9.66 9.86 3.67
CA LEU A 165 10.15 10.99 4.46
C LEU A 165 11.27 10.50 5.40
N PRO A 166 12.26 11.37 5.72
CA PRO A 166 13.21 11.10 6.79
C PRO A 166 12.39 10.77 8.04
N GLN A 167 12.75 9.66 8.72
CA GLN A 167 12.12 9.34 9.99
C GLN A 167 12.31 10.54 10.91
N PRO A 168 11.25 11.05 11.56
CA PRO A 168 11.45 12.03 12.62
C PRO A 168 12.45 11.39 13.59
N GLY A 169 13.60 12.04 13.79
CA GLY A 169 14.61 11.60 14.73
C GLY A 169 13.89 11.28 16.03
N ALA A 170 13.89 10.01 16.41
CA ALA A 170 12.99 9.51 17.42
C ALA A 170 13.43 10.01 18.79
N ALA A 171 12.86 11.11 19.19
CA ALA A 171 12.43 11.20 20.56
C ALA A 171 11.04 10.54 20.62
N LEU A 172 11.01 9.22 20.57
CA LEU A 172 10.01 8.48 21.31
C LEU A 172 10.45 8.69 22.76
N ASP A 173 9.96 9.77 23.38
CA ASP A 173 10.19 10.03 24.79
C ASP A 173 9.76 8.77 25.55
N ALA A 174 10.58 8.37 26.54
CA ALA A 174 10.34 7.17 27.37
C ALA A 174 8.96 7.19 28.05
N ASP A 175 8.31 8.35 28.11
CA ASP A 175 6.92 8.55 28.57
C ASP A 175 5.84 8.13 27.55
N ASP A 176 6.23 7.73 26.33
CA ASP A 176 5.28 7.32 25.27
C ASP A 176 5.05 5.79 25.22
N LEU A 177 5.75 5.02 26.05
CA LEU A 177 5.59 3.58 26.21
C LEU A 177 4.76 3.24 27.43
#